data_890fe4016517b484780efc2e5cdecce1
#
_entry.id   890fe4016517b484780efc2e5cdecce1
#
_cell.length_a   1.000
_cell.length_b   1.000
_cell.length_c   1.000
_cell.angle_alpha   90.00
_cell.angle_beta   90.00
_cell.angle_gamma   90.00
#
_symmetry.space_group_name_H-M   'P 1'
#
loop_
_entity.id
_entity.type
_entity.pdbx_description
1 polymer ?
#
loop_
_entity_poly.entity_id
_entity_poly.type
_entity_poly.pdbx_seq_one_letter_code
_entity_poly.pdbx_strand_id
1 'polypeptide(L)'
;MPWYCKRTGAYARESEEAYKNALMAWGILSRRRWSLLAFCGFWGNVGSESGWNPWRWQSDNVLPVGDPRINTQNGHAYGLAQWDPAAKYINGGSSYSGYGPNYSDRTGSQNDGTAQVQFLDDTAVSSGQYFPNPNYNYQVTYDQYKAMTLDNYTYEYAARAWFHNYERGTWDNQRTISCRYFYEKLSGVTPPPVGNIPIWLLFKIKARNEGKENV
;
A
#
# COMPACT_ATOMS: atom_id res chain seq x y z
N MET A 1 -6.03 -6.43 13.79
CA MET A 1 -6.03 -4.96 13.83
C MET A 1 -6.85 -4.49 12.64
N PRO A 2 -7.82 -3.58 12.80
CA PRO A 2 -8.55 -3.02 11.67
C PRO A 2 -7.67 -2.03 10.89
N TRP A 3 -7.95 -1.89 9.58
CA TRP A 3 -7.42 -0.80 8.80
C TRP A 3 -8.01 0.53 9.26
N TYR A 4 -7.20 1.56 9.29
CA TYR A 4 -7.68 2.92 9.48
C TYR A 4 -8.18 3.46 8.14
N CYS A 5 -9.45 3.78 8.11
CA CYS A 5 -10.16 4.25 6.93
C CYS A 5 -10.97 5.50 7.27
N LYS A 6 -11.01 6.45 6.37
CA LYS A 6 -11.89 7.62 6.51
C LYS A 6 -12.50 7.98 5.17
N ARG A 7 -13.69 8.55 5.23
CA ARG A 7 -14.49 8.86 4.04
C ARG A 7 -13.76 9.76 3.07
N THR A 8 -13.02 10.72 3.59
CA THR A 8 -12.32 11.74 2.80
C THR A 8 -10.97 12.05 3.42
N GLY A 9 -10.06 12.52 2.61
CA GLY A 9 -8.76 12.99 3.03
C GLY A 9 -7.69 11.90 3.17
N ALA A 10 -6.46 12.36 3.22
CA ALA A 10 -5.25 11.58 3.44
C ALA A 10 -4.90 11.54 4.93
N TYR A 11 -4.12 10.54 5.34
CA TYR A 11 -3.40 10.57 6.61
C TYR A 11 -2.06 11.30 6.43
N ALA A 12 -1.58 11.93 7.47
CA ALA A 12 -0.20 12.41 7.48
C ALA A 12 0.77 11.22 7.60
N ARG A 13 1.95 11.33 7.00
CA ARG A 13 2.98 10.26 7.03
C ARG A 13 3.34 9.86 8.46
N GLU A 14 3.42 10.81 9.35
CA GLU A 14 3.80 10.65 10.74
C GLU A 14 2.64 10.20 11.64
N SER A 15 1.43 10.10 11.10
CA SER A 15 0.26 9.72 11.88
C SER A 15 0.29 8.24 12.31
N GLU A 16 -0.34 7.98 13.43
CA GLU A 16 -0.48 6.61 13.95
C GLU A 16 -1.27 5.71 12.99
N GLU A 17 -2.27 6.28 12.30
CA GLU A 17 -3.10 5.57 11.34
C GLU A 17 -2.29 5.13 10.12
N ALA A 18 -1.47 6.02 9.55
CA ALA A 18 -0.61 5.68 8.42
C ALA A 18 0.39 4.58 8.81
N TYR A 19 0.97 4.65 10.03
CA TYR A 19 1.86 3.61 10.54
C TYR A 19 1.15 2.27 10.75
N LYS A 20 -0.03 2.27 11.34
CA LYS A 20 -0.80 1.04 11.56
C LYS A 20 -1.25 0.41 10.24
N ASN A 21 -1.65 1.22 9.26
CA ASN A 21 -1.95 0.72 7.92
C ASN A 21 -0.69 0.14 7.25
N ALA A 22 0.49 0.75 7.44
CA ALA A 22 1.76 0.19 6.98
C ALA A 22 2.06 -1.17 7.61
N LEU A 23 1.86 -1.33 8.91
CA LEU A 23 2.05 -2.61 9.60
C LEU A 23 1.12 -3.70 9.06
N MET A 24 -0.14 -3.36 8.76
CA MET A 24 -1.09 -4.31 8.18
C MET A 24 -0.65 -4.75 6.78
N ALA A 25 -0.30 -3.79 5.92
CA ALA A 25 0.18 -4.06 4.56
C ALA A 25 1.50 -4.87 4.59
N TRP A 26 2.46 -4.48 5.44
CA TRP A 26 3.71 -5.20 5.64
C TRP A 26 3.49 -6.64 6.12
N GLY A 27 2.57 -6.84 7.08
CA GLY A 27 2.19 -8.17 7.55
C GLY A 27 1.68 -9.09 6.43
N ILE A 28 1.06 -8.55 5.39
CA ILE A 28 0.59 -9.30 4.23
C ILE A 28 1.75 -9.57 3.25
N LEU A 29 2.44 -8.51 2.81
CA LEU A 29 3.41 -8.58 1.72
C LEU A 29 4.71 -9.28 2.10
N SER A 30 5.16 -9.17 3.37
CA SER A 30 6.34 -9.91 3.86
C SER A 30 6.20 -11.43 3.71
N ARG A 31 4.99 -11.98 3.89
CA ARG A 31 4.70 -13.41 3.66
C ARG A 31 4.63 -13.78 2.19
N ARG A 32 4.51 -12.80 1.32
CA ARG A 32 4.50 -12.93 -0.12
C ARG A 32 5.88 -12.65 -0.74
N ARG A 33 6.94 -12.77 0.08
CA ARG A 33 8.35 -12.61 -0.28
C ARG A 33 8.75 -11.19 -0.70
N TRP A 34 8.01 -10.18 -0.24
CA TRP A 34 8.48 -8.81 -0.38
C TRP A 34 9.57 -8.54 0.64
N SER A 35 10.65 -7.92 0.22
CA SER A 35 11.64 -7.33 1.12
C SER A 35 11.08 -6.05 1.76
N LEU A 36 11.68 -5.63 2.86
CA LEU A 36 11.26 -4.38 3.51
C LEU A 36 11.48 -3.17 2.61
N LEU A 37 12.61 -3.13 1.85
CA LEU A 37 12.87 -2.02 0.94
C LEU A 37 11.85 -1.93 -0.19
N ALA A 38 11.52 -3.06 -0.83
CA ALA A 38 10.49 -3.12 -1.87
C ALA A 38 9.13 -2.67 -1.34
N PHE A 39 8.74 -3.19 -0.16
CA PHE A 39 7.52 -2.76 0.51
C PHE A 39 7.51 -1.24 0.73
N CYS A 40 8.57 -0.68 1.29
CA CYS A 40 8.62 0.75 1.59
C CYS A 40 8.66 1.61 0.31
N GLY A 41 9.29 1.15 -0.76
CA GLY A 41 9.24 1.79 -2.08
C GLY A 41 7.80 1.88 -2.62
N PHE A 42 7.06 0.78 -2.58
CA PHE A 42 5.63 0.74 -2.87
C PHE A 42 4.82 1.64 -1.93
N TRP A 43 5.02 1.50 -0.61
CA TRP A 43 4.25 2.23 0.40
C TRP A 43 4.50 3.74 0.38
N GLY A 44 5.70 4.17 -0.03
CA GLY A 44 6.00 5.57 -0.31
C GLY A 44 5.14 6.13 -1.45
N ASN A 45 4.90 5.33 -2.49
CA ASN A 45 4.01 5.70 -3.59
C ASN A 45 2.54 5.75 -3.14
N VAL A 46 2.07 4.79 -2.35
CA VAL A 46 0.72 4.81 -1.76
C VAL A 46 0.44 6.11 -1.01
N GLY A 47 1.46 6.69 -0.36
CA GLY A 47 1.34 7.98 0.31
C GLY A 47 0.95 9.12 -0.62
N SER A 48 1.58 9.20 -1.80
CA SER A 48 1.26 10.24 -2.79
C SER A 48 -0.05 9.96 -3.52
N GLU A 49 -0.45 8.70 -3.67
CA GLU A 49 -1.70 8.32 -4.32
C GLU A 49 -2.92 8.52 -3.42
N SER A 50 -2.94 7.85 -2.27
CA SER A 50 -4.12 7.81 -1.40
C SER A 50 -3.92 8.43 -0.02
N GLY A 51 -2.69 8.84 0.33
CA GLY A 51 -2.35 9.21 1.71
C GLY A 51 -2.60 8.06 2.67
N TRP A 52 -2.26 6.83 2.27
CA TRP A 52 -2.40 5.59 3.05
C TRP A 52 -3.81 5.26 3.51
N ASN A 53 -4.82 5.89 2.86
CA ASN A 53 -6.24 5.64 3.16
C ASN A 53 -6.82 4.67 2.10
N PRO A 54 -7.17 3.42 2.46
CA PRO A 54 -7.70 2.45 1.52
C PRO A 54 -9.06 2.83 0.94
N TRP A 55 -9.77 3.79 1.55
CA TRP A 55 -11.07 4.26 1.05
C TRP A 55 -11.00 5.59 0.34
N ARG A 56 -9.81 5.99 -0.07
CA ARG A 56 -9.61 7.23 -0.79
C ARG A 56 -10.22 7.18 -2.18
N TRP A 57 -11.12 8.12 -2.45
CA TRP A 57 -11.53 8.49 -3.79
C TRP A 57 -10.73 9.70 -4.26
N GLN A 58 -10.43 9.75 -5.55
CA GLN A 58 -9.74 10.90 -6.14
C GLN A 58 -10.51 12.19 -5.83
N SER A 59 -9.79 13.20 -5.36
CA SER A 59 -10.35 14.49 -4.96
C SER A 59 -11.49 14.39 -3.92
N ASP A 60 -11.51 13.30 -3.14
CA ASP A 60 -12.57 13.00 -2.16
C ASP A 60 -13.99 12.94 -2.76
N ASN A 61 -14.08 12.75 -4.07
CA ASN A 61 -15.34 12.66 -4.80
C ASN A 61 -15.88 11.22 -4.77
N VAL A 62 -16.60 10.94 -3.74
CA VAL A 62 -17.12 9.62 -3.43
C VAL A 62 -18.27 9.23 -4.34
N LEU A 63 -18.10 8.14 -5.10
CA LEU A 63 -19.16 7.58 -5.93
C LEU A 63 -20.02 6.56 -5.18
N PRO A 64 -21.35 6.57 -5.41
CA PRO A 64 -22.23 5.52 -4.87
C PRO A 64 -22.02 4.18 -5.59
N VAL A 65 -22.50 3.11 -4.95
CA VAL A 65 -22.50 1.77 -5.55
C VAL A 65 -23.30 1.78 -6.86
N GLY A 66 -22.72 1.20 -7.91
CA GLY A 66 -23.37 1.11 -9.21
C GLY A 66 -23.31 2.40 -10.05
N ASP A 67 -22.63 3.43 -9.59
CA ASP A 67 -22.40 4.64 -10.37
C ASP A 67 -21.60 4.28 -11.65
N PRO A 68 -22.10 4.61 -12.87
CA PRO A 68 -21.41 4.27 -14.11
C PRO A 68 -20.02 4.93 -14.24
N ARG A 69 -19.78 6.02 -13.55
CA ARG A 69 -18.47 6.71 -13.55
C ARG A 69 -17.34 5.87 -12.98
N ILE A 70 -17.61 4.84 -12.18
CA ILE A 70 -16.59 3.90 -11.72
C ILE A 70 -15.84 3.21 -12.86
N ASN A 71 -16.48 3.12 -14.04
CA ASN A 71 -15.91 2.50 -15.24
C ASN A 71 -15.18 3.49 -16.16
N THR A 72 -15.20 4.79 -15.83
CA THR A 72 -14.57 5.83 -16.65
C THR A 72 -13.21 6.24 -16.09
N GLN A 73 -12.24 6.44 -17.00
CA GLN A 73 -10.93 7.00 -16.65
C GLN A 73 -11.04 8.52 -16.39
N ASN A 74 -9.98 9.05 -15.75
CA ASN A 74 -9.76 10.48 -15.53
C ASN A 74 -10.73 11.13 -14.54
N GLY A 75 -10.52 10.86 -13.27
CA GLY A 75 -11.14 11.64 -12.21
C GLY A 75 -11.90 10.85 -11.16
N HIS A 76 -11.89 9.52 -11.26
CA HIS A 76 -12.63 8.65 -10.35
C HIS A 76 -11.79 7.48 -9.84
N ALA A 77 -10.50 7.73 -9.61
CA ALA A 77 -9.61 6.73 -9.04
C ALA A 77 -9.99 6.37 -7.60
N TYR A 78 -9.74 5.12 -7.20
CA TYR A 78 -10.11 4.60 -5.89
C TYR A 78 -9.01 3.75 -5.26
N GLY A 79 -8.93 3.79 -3.93
CA GLY A 79 -8.16 2.88 -3.10
C GLY A 79 -6.70 3.26 -2.92
N LEU A 80 -5.93 2.36 -2.33
CA LEU A 80 -4.52 2.58 -1.97
C LEU A 80 -3.64 2.97 -3.15
N ALA A 81 -3.81 2.32 -4.30
CA ALA A 81 -3.05 2.58 -5.52
C ALA A 81 -3.81 3.46 -6.53
N GLN A 82 -4.88 4.10 -6.11
CA GLN A 82 -5.70 4.99 -6.94
C GLN A 82 -5.98 4.39 -8.33
N TRP A 83 -6.55 3.16 -8.36
CA TRP A 83 -6.91 2.51 -9.62
C TRP A 83 -7.86 3.39 -10.43
N ASP A 84 -7.45 3.73 -11.65
CA ASP A 84 -8.21 4.53 -12.60
C ASP A 84 -8.38 3.74 -13.93
N PRO A 85 -9.61 3.38 -14.35
CA PRO A 85 -10.86 3.58 -13.61
C PRO A 85 -10.94 2.75 -12.32
N ALA A 86 -11.74 3.20 -11.35
CA ALA A 86 -11.96 2.49 -10.10
C ALA A 86 -12.43 1.04 -10.30
N ALA A 87 -13.12 0.80 -11.40
CA ALA A 87 -13.59 -0.53 -11.83
C ALA A 87 -12.47 -1.57 -11.94
N LYS A 88 -11.22 -1.16 -12.20
CA LYS A 88 -10.08 -2.10 -12.21
C LYS A 88 -10.00 -2.91 -10.93
N TYR A 89 -10.13 -2.24 -9.77
CA TYR A 89 -10.17 -2.92 -8.48
C TYR A 89 -11.60 -3.38 -8.14
N ILE A 90 -12.60 -2.51 -8.27
CA ILE A 90 -13.97 -2.79 -7.82
C ILE A 90 -14.54 -4.02 -8.54
N ASN A 91 -14.39 -4.12 -9.85
CA ASN A 91 -14.86 -5.26 -10.64
C ASN A 91 -13.86 -6.43 -10.64
N GLY A 92 -12.57 -6.14 -10.71
CA GLY A 92 -11.51 -7.15 -10.66
C GLY A 92 -11.43 -7.85 -9.31
N GLY A 93 -11.57 -7.09 -8.21
CA GLY A 93 -11.57 -7.63 -6.86
C GLY A 93 -12.72 -8.59 -6.58
N SER A 94 -13.88 -8.39 -7.21
CA SER A 94 -15.02 -9.30 -7.08
C SER A 94 -14.77 -10.70 -7.64
N SER A 95 -13.79 -10.84 -8.53
CA SER A 95 -13.38 -12.14 -9.07
C SER A 95 -12.55 -12.97 -8.08
N TYR A 96 -12.07 -12.36 -7.01
CA TYR A 96 -11.29 -13.03 -5.97
C TYR A 96 -12.20 -13.33 -4.78
N SER A 97 -12.43 -14.60 -4.50
CA SER A 97 -13.20 -15.03 -3.33
C SER A 97 -12.59 -14.44 -2.05
N GLY A 98 -13.33 -13.63 -1.34
CA GLY A 98 -12.90 -12.93 -0.13
C GLY A 98 -12.26 -11.55 -0.37
N TYR A 99 -12.11 -11.10 -1.60
CA TYR A 99 -11.58 -9.78 -1.96
C TYR A 99 -12.66 -8.80 -2.39
N GLY A 100 -13.90 -9.07 -2.10
CA GLY A 100 -15.01 -8.21 -2.49
C GLY A 100 -14.76 -6.75 -2.08
N PRO A 101 -14.83 -5.79 -3.01
CA PRO A 101 -14.65 -4.40 -2.69
C PRO A 101 -15.82 -3.90 -1.84
N ASN A 102 -15.52 -3.40 -0.66
CA ASN A 102 -16.52 -2.80 0.21
C ASN A 102 -16.42 -1.28 0.18
N TYR A 103 -16.34 -0.71 -1.03
CA TYR A 103 -16.18 0.71 -1.23
C TYR A 103 -17.41 1.54 -0.84
N SER A 104 -18.55 0.91 -0.65
CA SER A 104 -19.79 1.56 -0.20
C SER A 104 -19.88 1.66 1.32
N ASP A 105 -19.29 0.72 2.03
CA ASP A 105 -19.24 0.71 3.50
C ASP A 105 -17.97 1.37 3.99
N ARG A 106 -18.09 2.62 4.37
CA ARG A 106 -16.98 3.44 4.82
C ARG A 106 -16.80 3.45 6.32
N THR A 107 -17.57 2.67 7.01
CA THR A 107 -17.53 2.60 8.47
C THR A 107 -16.75 1.42 8.97
N GLY A 108 -16.38 0.44 8.11
CA GLY A 108 -15.72 -0.63 8.75
C GLY A 108 -15.44 -1.93 8.06
N SER A 109 -15.41 -2.06 6.75
CA SER A 109 -14.81 -3.27 6.22
C SER A 109 -13.32 -3.27 6.54
N GLN A 110 -13.01 -3.90 7.65
CA GLN A 110 -11.62 -4.12 8.11
C GLN A 110 -10.79 -4.89 7.10
N ASN A 111 -11.42 -5.44 6.07
CA ASN A 111 -10.82 -6.29 5.06
C ASN A 111 -10.54 -5.58 3.75
N ASP A 112 -11.06 -4.38 3.51
CA ASP A 112 -10.88 -3.74 2.20
C ASP A 112 -9.42 -3.38 1.92
N GLY A 113 -8.69 -2.82 2.87
CA GLY A 113 -7.25 -2.59 2.72
C GLY A 113 -6.46 -3.88 2.54
N THR A 114 -6.84 -4.96 3.23
CA THR A 114 -6.27 -6.31 3.04
C THR A 114 -6.54 -6.82 1.63
N ALA A 115 -7.79 -6.72 1.18
CA ALA A 115 -8.19 -7.10 -0.16
C ALA A 115 -7.42 -6.32 -1.24
N GLN A 116 -7.27 -5.01 -1.06
CA GLN A 116 -6.54 -4.15 -2.00
C GLN A 116 -5.07 -4.54 -2.13
N VAL A 117 -4.38 -4.78 -1.01
CA VAL A 117 -2.96 -5.18 -1.01
C VAL A 117 -2.76 -6.55 -1.65
N GLN A 118 -3.65 -7.50 -1.38
CA GLN A 118 -3.60 -8.83 -1.98
C GLN A 118 -3.91 -8.78 -3.47
N PHE A 119 -4.97 -8.07 -3.86
CA PHE A 119 -5.33 -7.86 -5.25
C PHE A 119 -4.18 -7.24 -6.05
N LEU A 120 -3.53 -6.22 -5.48
CA LEU A 120 -2.38 -5.56 -6.10
C LEU A 120 -1.25 -6.58 -6.37
N ASP A 121 -0.84 -7.35 -5.36
CA ASP A 121 0.26 -8.32 -5.51
C ASP A 121 -0.10 -9.45 -6.49
N ASP A 122 -1.34 -9.95 -6.45
CA ASP A 122 -1.80 -11.04 -7.30
C ASP A 122 -1.96 -10.62 -8.77
N THR A 123 -2.29 -9.36 -9.03
CA THR A 123 -2.64 -8.89 -10.39
C THR A 123 -1.62 -7.97 -11.04
N ALA A 124 -0.62 -7.48 -10.30
CA ALA A 124 0.33 -6.48 -10.80
C ALA A 124 0.90 -6.83 -12.18
N VAL A 125 1.36 -8.06 -12.38
CA VAL A 125 1.94 -8.53 -13.64
C VAL A 125 0.85 -9.02 -14.61
N SER A 126 -0.09 -9.84 -14.13
CA SER A 126 -1.11 -10.46 -14.99
C SER A 126 -2.08 -9.47 -15.62
N SER A 127 -2.32 -8.35 -14.95
CA SER A 127 -3.13 -7.24 -15.50
C SER A 127 -2.35 -6.32 -16.46
N GLY A 128 -1.02 -6.52 -16.59
CA GLY A 128 -0.15 -5.62 -17.33
C GLY A 128 0.08 -4.26 -16.65
N GLN A 129 -0.33 -4.11 -15.37
CA GLN A 129 -0.13 -2.87 -14.65
C GLN A 129 1.34 -2.67 -14.30
N TYR A 130 2.04 -3.72 -13.84
CA TYR A 130 3.48 -3.69 -13.61
C TYR A 130 4.23 -4.28 -14.79
N PHE A 131 5.15 -3.52 -15.38
CA PHE A 131 6.12 -4.00 -16.37
C PHE A 131 7.42 -3.18 -16.29
N PRO A 132 8.58 -3.76 -16.58
CA PRO A 132 9.84 -3.02 -16.71
C PRO A 132 9.71 -1.98 -17.81
N ASN A 133 9.60 -0.70 -17.44
CA ASN A 133 9.34 0.37 -18.39
C ASN A 133 10.64 0.77 -19.12
N PRO A 134 10.77 0.52 -20.45
CA PRO A 134 12.01 0.74 -21.18
C PRO A 134 12.41 2.22 -21.31
N ASN A 135 11.52 3.14 -21.02
CA ASN A 135 11.78 4.57 -21.11
C ASN A 135 12.54 5.14 -19.91
N TYR A 136 12.82 4.32 -18.89
CA TYR A 136 13.46 4.77 -17.65
C TYR A 136 14.56 3.82 -17.19
N ASN A 137 15.50 4.31 -16.40
CA ASN A 137 16.62 3.53 -15.84
C ASN A 137 16.26 2.65 -14.63
N TYR A 138 14.98 2.36 -14.44
CA TYR A 138 14.44 1.61 -13.30
C TYR A 138 13.81 0.28 -13.73
N GLN A 139 14.35 -0.29 -14.82
CA GLN A 139 13.82 -1.51 -15.44
C GLN A 139 14.16 -2.73 -14.58
N VAL A 140 13.23 -3.15 -13.76
CA VAL A 140 13.33 -4.37 -12.96
C VAL A 140 12.06 -5.18 -13.12
N THR A 141 12.19 -6.49 -13.18
CA THR A 141 11.03 -7.39 -13.16
C THR A 141 10.33 -7.28 -11.79
N TYR A 142 9.11 -7.74 -11.71
CA TYR A 142 8.35 -7.72 -10.46
C TYR A 142 9.05 -8.51 -9.35
N ASP A 143 9.61 -9.68 -9.68
CA ASP A 143 10.36 -10.50 -8.71
C ASP A 143 11.66 -9.82 -8.27
N GLN A 144 12.38 -9.18 -9.18
CA GLN A 144 13.56 -8.39 -8.83
C GLN A 144 13.19 -7.21 -7.93
N TYR A 145 12.07 -6.53 -8.22
CA TYR A 145 11.55 -5.48 -7.36
C TYR A 145 11.27 -6.00 -5.93
N LYS A 146 10.54 -7.09 -5.82
CA LYS A 146 10.19 -7.69 -4.52
C LYS A 146 11.42 -8.08 -3.69
N ALA A 147 12.52 -8.42 -4.34
CA ALA A 147 13.76 -8.85 -3.70
C ALA A 147 14.76 -7.71 -3.39
N MET A 148 14.44 -6.44 -3.64
CA MET A 148 15.33 -5.30 -3.41
C MET A 148 15.77 -5.18 -1.95
N THR A 149 17.06 -4.92 -1.72
CA THR A 149 17.63 -4.62 -0.39
C THR A 149 18.51 -3.38 -0.45
N LEU A 150 18.85 -2.78 0.70
CA LEU A 150 19.75 -1.63 0.76
C LEU A 150 21.20 -1.97 0.39
N ASP A 151 21.57 -3.25 0.33
CA ASP A 151 22.89 -3.66 -0.12
C ASP A 151 23.09 -3.38 -1.62
N ASN A 152 21.99 -3.40 -2.39
CA ASN A 152 22.06 -3.26 -3.86
C ASN A 152 21.28 -2.07 -4.40
N TYR A 153 20.39 -1.46 -3.61
CA TYR A 153 19.51 -0.40 -4.05
C TYR A 153 19.37 0.71 -3.01
N THR A 154 18.89 1.88 -3.41
CA THR A 154 18.59 3.01 -2.54
C THR A 154 17.08 3.14 -2.30
N TYR A 155 16.68 3.93 -1.30
CA TYR A 155 15.26 4.30 -1.10
C TYR A 155 14.66 4.98 -2.33
N GLU A 156 15.44 5.86 -2.96
CA GLU A 156 15.01 6.55 -4.17
C GLU A 156 14.80 5.55 -5.32
N TYR A 157 15.76 4.63 -5.51
CA TYR A 157 15.63 3.63 -6.56
C TYR A 157 14.38 2.77 -6.36
N ALA A 158 14.12 2.27 -5.16
CA ALA A 158 12.94 1.46 -4.86
C ALA A 158 11.63 2.23 -5.10
N ALA A 159 11.55 3.49 -4.66
CA ALA A 159 10.38 4.32 -4.89
C ALA A 159 10.16 4.63 -6.38
N ARG A 160 11.23 4.96 -7.13
CA ARG A 160 11.16 5.23 -8.57
C ARG A 160 10.88 3.99 -9.39
N ALA A 161 11.44 2.84 -9.03
CA ALA A 161 11.19 1.59 -9.73
C ALA A 161 9.70 1.21 -9.65
N TRP A 162 9.07 1.35 -8.48
CA TRP A 162 7.62 1.18 -8.38
C TRP A 162 6.88 2.21 -9.24
N PHE A 163 7.21 3.48 -9.07
CA PHE A 163 6.55 4.57 -9.80
C PHE A 163 6.58 4.39 -11.32
N HIS A 164 7.75 4.15 -11.89
CA HIS A 164 7.88 4.05 -13.35
C HIS A 164 7.34 2.76 -13.93
N ASN A 165 7.35 1.68 -13.17
CA ASN A 165 6.89 0.38 -13.65
C ASN A 165 5.39 0.12 -13.36
N TYR A 166 4.80 0.80 -12.36
CA TYR A 166 3.40 0.59 -11.96
C TYR A 166 2.52 1.85 -12.11
N GLU A 167 2.88 2.98 -11.45
CA GLU A 167 2.03 4.17 -11.35
C GLU A 167 2.04 5.04 -12.62
N ARG A 168 3.21 5.39 -13.11
CA ARG A 168 3.46 6.14 -14.37
C ARG A 168 2.79 7.52 -14.45
N GLY A 169 2.63 8.18 -13.34
CA GLY A 169 2.06 9.53 -13.23
C GLY A 169 3.11 10.65 -13.23
N THR A 170 2.92 11.65 -12.39
CA THR A 170 3.90 12.72 -12.13
C THR A 170 4.74 12.37 -10.91
N TRP A 171 6.07 12.41 -11.07
CA TRP A 171 6.99 12.13 -9.96
C TRP A 171 6.92 13.19 -8.88
N ASP A 172 6.93 12.73 -7.63
CA ASP A 172 7.00 13.54 -6.43
C ASP A 172 8.06 12.97 -5.47
N ASN A 173 8.96 13.82 -4.99
CA ASN A 173 10.03 13.42 -4.07
C ASN A 173 9.51 12.93 -2.70
N GLN A 174 8.28 13.28 -2.32
CA GLN A 174 7.65 12.76 -1.11
C GLN A 174 7.57 11.23 -1.10
N ARG A 175 7.54 10.59 -2.28
CA ARG A 175 7.58 9.12 -2.42
C ARG A 175 8.87 8.55 -1.84
N THR A 176 10.02 9.15 -2.13
CA THR A 176 11.33 8.73 -1.57
C THR A 176 11.42 9.03 -0.06
N ILE A 177 10.97 10.21 0.35
CA ILE A 177 10.97 10.60 1.77
C ILE A 177 10.12 9.65 2.59
N SER A 178 8.93 9.29 2.09
CA SER A 178 8.03 8.35 2.75
C SER A 178 8.58 6.92 2.73
N CYS A 179 9.23 6.49 1.64
CA CYS A 179 9.91 5.20 1.57
C CYS A 179 10.93 5.06 2.70
N ARG A 180 11.83 6.05 2.84
CA ARG A 180 12.84 6.09 3.90
C ARG A 180 12.22 6.09 5.29
N TYR A 181 11.22 6.95 5.52
CA TYR A 181 10.54 7.06 6.81
C TYR A 181 9.96 5.72 7.27
N PHE A 182 9.21 5.04 6.41
CA PHE A 182 8.62 3.76 6.76
C PHE A 182 9.66 2.65 6.88
N TYR A 183 10.74 2.68 6.10
CA TYR A 183 11.83 1.74 6.27
C TYR A 183 12.47 1.85 7.66
N GLU A 184 12.80 3.06 8.10
CA GLU A 184 13.38 3.32 9.42
C GLU A 184 12.42 2.91 10.55
N LYS A 185 11.11 3.15 10.37
CA LYS A 185 10.07 2.78 11.36
C LYS A 185 9.79 1.28 11.45
N LEU A 186 9.92 0.56 10.35
CA LEU A 186 9.60 -0.86 10.27
C LEU A 186 10.84 -1.76 10.37
N SER A 187 12.04 -1.18 10.28
CA SER A 187 13.29 -1.92 10.44
C SER A 187 13.36 -2.54 11.85
N GLY A 188 13.58 -3.86 11.89
CA GLY A 188 13.57 -4.62 13.15
C GLY A 188 12.17 -4.95 13.70
N VAL A 189 11.10 -4.49 13.07
CA VAL A 189 9.73 -4.85 13.47
C VAL A 189 9.35 -6.18 12.84
N THR A 190 9.02 -7.16 13.67
CA THR A 190 8.44 -8.41 13.19
C THR A 190 7.03 -8.12 12.65
N PRO A 191 6.73 -8.46 11.38
CA PRO A 191 5.40 -8.26 10.82
C PRO A 191 4.33 -8.97 11.67
N PRO A 192 3.19 -8.31 11.93
CA PRO A 192 2.12 -8.94 12.69
C PRO A 192 1.58 -10.15 11.90
N PRO A 193 1.23 -11.27 12.56
CA PRO A 193 0.53 -12.35 11.91
C PRO A 193 -0.81 -11.84 11.36
N VAL A 194 -1.19 -12.22 10.14
CA VAL A 194 -2.52 -11.93 9.58
C VAL A 194 -3.52 -12.88 10.24
N GLY A 195 -4.25 -12.36 11.18
CA GLY A 195 -5.22 -13.07 12.02
C GLY A 195 -5.45 -12.21 13.26
N ASN A 196 -6.57 -12.34 13.92
CA ASN A 196 -6.97 -11.53 15.09
C ASN A 196 -5.88 -11.49 16.16
N ILE A 197 -4.93 -10.55 16.05
CA ILE A 197 -3.99 -10.31 17.16
C ILE A 197 -4.65 -9.32 18.10
N PRO A 198 -4.75 -9.67 19.38
CA PRO A 198 -5.16 -8.71 20.39
C PRO A 198 -4.15 -7.55 20.45
N ILE A 199 -4.64 -6.32 20.37
CA ILE A 199 -3.86 -5.07 20.41
C ILE A 199 -2.84 -5.04 21.56
N TRP A 200 -3.15 -5.66 22.69
CA TRP A 200 -2.26 -5.74 23.86
C TRP A 200 -0.93 -6.47 23.59
N LEU A 201 -0.88 -7.37 22.60
CA LEU A 201 0.35 -8.09 22.27
C LEU A 201 1.37 -7.18 21.55
N LEU A 202 0.87 -6.21 20.75
CA LEU A 202 1.71 -5.21 20.09
C LEU A 202 2.36 -4.24 21.08
N PHE A 203 1.63 -3.86 22.13
CA PHE A 203 2.19 -3.03 23.20
C PHE A 203 3.26 -3.77 24.02
N LYS A 204 3.13 -5.08 24.21
CA LYS A 204 4.17 -5.88 24.90
C LYS A 204 5.47 -5.97 24.08
N ILE A 205 5.39 -6.03 22.76
CA ILE A 205 6.56 -6.06 21.87
C ILE A 205 7.29 -4.70 21.94
N LYS A 206 6.55 -3.58 21.92
CA LYS A 206 7.11 -2.23 22.03
C LYS A 206 7.81 -2.01 23.37
N ALA A 207 7.17 -2.36 24.48
CA ALA A 207 7.74 -2.22 25.83
C ALA A 207 9.00 -3.08 26.03
N ARG A 208 9.12 -4.22 25.34
CA ARG A 208 10.30 -5.10 25.44
C ARG A 208 11.51 -4.56 24.66
N ASN A 209 11.27 -3.78 23.60
CA ASN A 209 12.32 -3.13 22.83
C ASN A 209 12.81 -1.84 23.48
N GLU A 210 11.92 -1.08 24.12
CA GLU A 210 12.28 0.15 24.86
C GLU A 210 13.03 -0.15 26.17
N GLY A 211 12.87 -1.34 26.75
CA GLY A 211 13.60 -1.78 27.96
C GLY A 211 15.02 -2.30 27.72
N LYS A 212 15.52 -2.35 26.48
CA LYS A 212 16.89 -2.80 26.17
C LYS A 212 17.89 -1.69 25.89
N GLU A 213 17.47 -0.44 25.88
CA GLU A 213 18.36 0.72 25.68
C GLU A 213 18.90 1.34 26.98
N ASN A 214 18.61 0.76 28.14
CA ASN A 214 19.06 1.24 29.43
C ASN A 214 19.78 0.14 30.28
N VAL A 215 20.77 -0.54 29.68
CA VAL A 215 21.78 -1.32 30.47
C VAL A 215 23.14 -1.13 29.84
#